data_cd27315f26c07f8d769f300779ed8806
#
_entry.id   cd27315f26c07f8d769f300779ed8806
#
_cell.length_a   1.000
_cell.length_b   1.000
_cell.length_c   1.000
_cell.angle_alpha   90.00
_cell.angle_beta   90.00
_cell.angle_gamma   90.00
#
_symmetry.space_group_name_H-M   'P 1'
#
loop_
_entity.id
_entity.type
_entity.pdbx_description
1 polymer ?
#
loop_
_entity_poly.entity_id
_entity_poly.type
_entity_poly.pdbx_seq_one_letter_code
_entity_poly.pdbx_strand_id
1 'polypeptide(L)'
;VKTRDVLLNQIVRIVFLTAVWATLPFPLIASEVLIGRSAGWASLHLLSGTTLRVPSDSGETVIGGNRISFEEKSQQVLMLDEDSYRPDTNTDLLLHFDRKNEVNGGYYRLMEDGAHYPRTERKFGPGAALFRKTENEIALVPEASSLLYPDTLWSDFTIEFWLRPQYLEQGETILLWQSSRQIEKEIAAQEIQVYVSGRSLTWRFDNIFLPPGNGPLSIEIEGRTPLVPEQWHHHSLCFNAKTGMLLYQVDGKDEAIRYITATGQEGSSVFLPYIGGPEAEPLRLGTGYTGFLDELRISKSLIEKSHLKPYPLKRGTAETIPIDLGGKHARVVSIEADSSIEGMSRIGYFYRQSDTKSDYEELEGAWKPFVPGMPFPVESKGRFLQLRFEFFPDSTGSKSPMLSEVHILYEQDPPPVPPSLINVVPEDGSLTISWNAVSAHDLSGYLLLYGTAPDDYRGSSAHEGISPINVGENTSITLTGLENGTLYFFRIAAFDNDDPQRPGPLSREVYGRPTQNNTQGRP
;
A
#
# COMPACT_ATOMS: atom_id res chain seq x y z
N VAL A 1 -35.54 28.58 -21.84
CA VAL A 1 -34.18 28.74 -22.36
C VAL A 1 -33.21 28.49 -21.22
N LYS A 2 -32.78 27.27 -21.01
CA LYS A 2 -31.54 26.79 -20.30
C LYS A 2 -31.78 25.39 -19.80
N THR A 3 -31.71 24.42 -20.67
CA THR A 3 -31.53 22.99 -20.36
C THR A 3 -31.00 22.32 -21.62
N ARG A 4 -29.69 22.37 -21.81
CA ARG A 4 -28.93 21.54 -22.75
C ARG A 4 -27.47 21.89 -22.51
N ASP A 5 -26.79 21.10 -21.65
CA ASP A 5 -25.33 20.97 -21.60
C ASP A 5 -24.89 20.08 -20.42
N VAL A 6 -25.54 18.94 -20.26
CA VAL A 6 -25.04 17.86 -19.37
C VAL A 6 -25.35 16.51 -20.02
N LEU A 7 -24.86 16.30 -21.23
CA LEU A 7 -24.95 14.98 -21.89
C LEU A 7 -23.99 14.88 -23.09
N LEU A 8 -22.71 15.16 -22.84
CA LEU A 8 -21.68 14.93 -23.86
C LEU A 8 -20.29 14.69 -23.26
N ASN A 9 -20.19 13.74 -22.32
CA ASN A 9 -18.88 13.27 -21.84
C ASN A 9 -18.84 11.77 -21.46
N GLN A 10 -19.69 10.98 -22.11
CA GLN A 10 -19.63 9.51 -21.97
C GLN A 10 -19.88 8.81 -23.30
N ILE A 11 -19.13 9.09 -24.34
CA ILE A 11 -18.97 8.20 -25.50
C ILE A 11 -17.78 8.74 -26.31
N VAL A 12 -16.54 8.39 -25.94
CA VAL A 12 -15.41 8.24 -26.87
C VAL A 12 -14.38 7.33 -26.16
N ARG A 13 -14.63 6.03 -26.16
CA ARG A 13 -13.61 5.00 -25.87
C ARG A 13 -14.01 3.69 -26.54
N ILE A 14 -14.25 3.73 -27.83
CA ILE A 14 -14.16 2.55 -28.71
C ILE A 14 -13.85 3.12 -30.10
N VAL A 15 -12.88 2.49 -30.76
CA VAL A 15 -12.41 2.72 -32.14
C VAL A 15 -11.13 3.56 -32.22
N PHE A 16 -10.00 2.89 -32.00
CA PHE A 16 -8.80 3.02 -32.84
C PHE A 16 -7.88 1.82 -32.60
N LEU A 17 -8.34 0.65 -33.05
CA LEU A 17 -7.52 -0.58 -33.16
C LEU A 17 -7.84 -1.28 -34.48
N THR A 18 -7.73 -0.53 -35.58
CA THR A 18 -7.69 -1.12 -36.92
C THR A 18 -6.87 -0.19 -37.80
N ALA A 19 -5.62 -0.50 -38.00
CA ALA A 19 -4.82 -0.30 -39.19
C ALA A 19 -3.32 -0.27 -38.90
N VAL A 20 -2.73 -1.39 -38.52
CA VAL A 20 -1.37 -1.81 -38.96
C VAL A 20 -1.30 -3.34 -38.85
N TRP A 21 -2.10 -4.02 -39.66
CA TRP A 21 -2.01 -5.48 -39.85
C TRP A 21 -1.78 -5.77 -41.32
N ALA A 22 -0.56 -5.59 -41.76
CA ALA A 22 -0.11 -6.21 -42.99
C ALA A 22 1.40 -6.34 -42.95
N THR A 23 1.84 -7.57 -42.71
CA THR A 23 3.15 -8.22 -42.94
C THR A 23 3.80 -8.87 -41.72
N LEU A 24 3.08 -9.68 -40.95
CA LEU A 24 3.73 -10.68 -40.08
C LEU A 24 3.03 -12.03 -40.26
N PRO A 25 3.76 -13.13 -40.48
CA PRO A 25 3.17 -14.41 -40.88
C PRO A 25 2.56 -15.26 -39.76
N PHE A 26 2.52 -14.80 -38.53
CA PHE A 26 1.83 -15.50 -37.43
C PHE A 26 1.29 -14.48 -36.42
N PRO A 27 0.04 -14.65 -35.90
CA PRO A 27 -0.39 -13.87 -34.74
C PRO A 27 0.43 -14.31 -33.54
N LEU A 28 1.37 -13.48 -33.08
CA LEU A 28 1.93 -13.59 -31.73
C LEU A 28 0.75 -13.49 -30.77
N ILE A 29 0.50 -14.54 -29.99
CA ILE A 29 -0.55 -14.55 -28.97
C ILE A 29 -0.01 -13.66 -27.83
N ALA A 30 -0.45 -12.41 -27.81
CA ALA A 30 -0.18 -11.53 -26.70
C ALA A 30 -0.91 -12.04 -25.46
N SER A 31 -0.18 -12.24 -24.38
CA SER A 31 -0.71 -12.60 -23.07
C SER A 31 -0.79 -11.36 -22.18
N GLU A 32 -1.64 -11.41 -21.15
CA GLU A 32 -1.82 -10.28 -20.24
C GLU A 32 -1.74 -10.70 -18.76
N VAL A 33 -1.26 -9.79 -17.94
CA VAL A 33 -1.30 -9.88 -16.46
C VAL A 33 -1.93 -8.61 -15.92
N LEU A 34 -2.90 -8.78 -15.02
CA LEU A 34 -3.55 -7.70 -14.30
C LEU A 34 -3.13 -7.72 -12.82
N ILE A 35 -2.86 -6.56 -12.25
CA ILE A 35 -2.57 -6.35 -10.83
C ILE A 35 -3.47 -5.23 -10.33
N GLY A 36 -4.16 -5.43 -9.22
CA GLY A 36 -5.12 -4.48 -8.68
C GLY A 36 -6.55 -4.80 -9.08
N ARG A 37 -7.50 -3.95 -8.70
CA ARG A 37 -8.95 -4.13 -8.93
C ARG A 37 -9.40 -5.58 -8.76
N SER A 38 -10.04 -6.16 -9.80
CA SER A 38 -10.59 -7.53 -9.77
C SER A 38 -9.52 -8.61 -9.62
N ALA A 39 -8.30 -8.39 -10.10
CA ALA A 39 -7.16 -9.30 -9.95
C ALA A 39 -6.58 -9.26 -8.52
N GLY A 40 -6.80 -8.15 -7.80
CA GLY A 40 -6.27 -7.92 -6.46
C GLY A 40 -4.78 -7.59 -6.44
N TRP A 41 -4.25 -7.42 -5.23
CA TRP A 41 -2.88 -6.97 -4.97
C TRP A 41 -1.99 -8.08 -4.39
N ALA A 42 -2.36 -9.35 -4.58
CA ALA A 42 -1.64 -10.50 -4.02
C ALA A 42 -0.18 -10.63 -4.52
N SER A 43 0.13 -10.01 -5.65
CA SER A 43 1.49 -9.96 -6.20
C SER A 43 2.42 -8.97 -5.50
N LEU A 44 1.93 -8.12 -4.59
CA LEU A 44 2.78 -7.22 -3.82
C LEU A 44 3.42 -7.97 -2.65
N HIS A 45 4.73 -7.82 -2.45
CA HIS A 45 5.46 -8.42 -1.34
C HIS A 45 6.13 -7.39 -0.42
N LEU A 46 6.44 -6.20 -0.92
CA LEU A 46 7.04 -5.10 -0.15
C LEU A 46 6.12 -3.89 -0.17
N LEU A 47 5.74 -3.42 1.03
CA LEU A 47 5.06 -2.14 1.24
C LEU A 47 5.86 -1.36 2.28
N SER A 48 6.38 -0.21 1.90
CA SER A 48 7.13 0.68 2.79
C SER A 48 6.60 2.10 2.66
N GLY A 49 5.89 2.59 3.67
CA GLY A 49 5.20 3.87 3.64
C GLY A 49 4.08 3.94 2.60
N THR A 50 3.54 2.77 2.20
CA THR A 50 2.38 2.62 1.31
C THR A 50 1.40 1.64 1.92
N THR A 51 0.12 1.77 1.59
CA THR A 51 -0.96 0.92 2.09
C THR A 51 -1.99 0.65 1.00
N LEU A 52 -2.74 -0.43 1.17
CA LEU A 52 -3.90 -0.74 0.34
C LEU A 52 -5.16 -0.24 1.03
N ARG A 53 -5.93 0.62 0.36
CA ARG A 53 -7.20 1.16 0.86
C ARG A 53 -8.32 0.97 -0.16
N VAL A 54 -9.54 0.86 0.32
CA VAL A 54 -10.74 0.92 -0.52
C VAL A 54 -11.18 2.39 -0.52
N PRO A 55 -11.05 3.12 -1.65
CA PRO A 55 -11.67 4.43 -1.75
C PRO A 55 -13.18 4.20 -1.80
N SER A 56 -13.90 4.65 -0.80
CA SER A 56 -15.35 4.66 -0.89
C SER A 56 -15.81 6.03 -1.34
N ASP A 57 -16.83 6.10 -2.18
CA ASP A 57 -17.59 7.32 -2.45
C ASP A 57 -18.22 7.90 -1.16
N SER A 58 -18.19 7.11 -0.08
CA SER A 58 -18.64 7.42 1.28
C SER A 58 -17.50 7.65 2.28
N GLY A 59 -16.24 7.73 1.87
CA GLY A 59 -15.10 8.00 2.77
C GLY A 59 -14.65 6.81 3.64
N GLU A 60 -15.05 5.58 3.32
CA GLU A 60 -14.71 4.40 4.11
C GLU A 60 -13.36 3.80 3.71
N THR A 61 -12.43 3.79 4.64
CA THR A 61 -11.15 3.07 4.51
C THR A 61 -11.20 1.84 5.41
N VAL A 62 -11.03 0.65 4.85
CA VAL A 62 -10.88 -0.60 5.64
C VAL A 62 -9.39 -0.89 5.75
N ILE A 63 -8.83 -0.71 6.95
CA ILE A 63 -7.47 -1.15 7.27
C ILE A 63 -7.54 -2.60 7.77
N GLY A 64 -6.67 -3.41 7.22
CA GLY A 64 -6.49 -4.83 7.36
C GLY A 64 -6.94 -5.52 8.65
N GLY A 65 -7.55 -6.70 8.48
CA GLY A 65 -7.70 -7.71 9.52
C GLY A 65 -9.01 -8.49 9.55
N ASN A 66 -10.07 -8.11 8.86
CA ASN A 66 -11.29 -8.90 8.76
C ASN A 66 -11.65 -9.21 7.30
N ARG A 67 -12.32 -10.33 7.06
CA ARG A 67 -12.74 -10.82 5.74
C ARG A 67 -13.32 -9.69 4.89
N ILE A 68 -12.52 -9.19 3.98
CA ILE A 68 -12.92 -8.22 2.96
C ILE A 68 -13.79 -8.98 1.94
N SER A 69 -14.95 -8.45 1.57
CA SER A 69 -15.80 -9.05 0.52
C SER A 69 -15.10 -9.01 -0.83
N PHE A 70 -15.54 -9.82 -1.79
CA PHE A 70 -14.96 -9.82 -3.15
C PHE A 70 -15.15 -8.46 -3.84
N GLU A 71 -16.27 -7.79 -3.62
CA GLU A 71 -16.56 -6.45 -4.16
C GLU A 71 -15.63 -5.39 -3.57
N GLU A 72 -15.34 -5.44 -2.27
CA GLU A 72 -14.39 -4.52 -1.63
C GLU A 72 -12.94 -4.73 -2.12
N LYS A 73 -12.52 -5.97 -2.38
CA LYS A 73 -11.19 -6.25 -2.96
C LYS A 73 -11.01 -5.62 -4.34
N SER A 74 -12.06 -5.59 -5.15
CA SER A 74 -12.01 -5.00 -6.50
C SER A 74 -11.91 -3.47 -6.50
N GLN A 75 -12.11 -2.83 -5.36
CA GLN A 75 -12.03 -1.38 -5.20
C GLN A 75 -10.76 -0.91 -4.48
N GLN A 76 -9.90 -1.83 -4.04
CA GLN A 76 -8.66 -1.46 -3.36
C GLN A 76 -7.72 -0.68 -4.29
N VAL A 77 -7.16 0.41 -3.76
CA VAL A 77 -6.10 1.19 -4.40
C VAL A 77 -4.85 1.18 -3.53
N LEU A 78 -3.70 1.25 -4.18
CA LEU A 78 -2.40 1.41 -3.54
C LEU A 78 -2.09 2.91 -3.44
N MET A 79 -1.75 3.38 -2.24
CA MET A 79 -1.46 4.79 -1.96
C MET A 79 -0.45 4.93 -0.81
N LEU A 80 -0.03 6.16 -0.52
CA LEU A 80 0.79 6.43 0.66
C LEU A 80 0.03 6.10 1.95
N ASP A 81 0.78 5.61 2.93
CA ASP A 81 0.27 5.45 4.28
C ASP A 81 0.14 6.82 4.96
N GLU A 82 -0.96 7.04 5.64
CA GLU A 82 -1.16 8.25 6.42
C GLU A 82 -0.34 8.18 7.71
N ASP A 83 0.26 9.30 8.07
CA ASP A 83 1.02 9.45 9.30
C ASP A 83 0.11 10.08 10.37
N SER A 84 -0.82 9.29 10.90
CA SER A 84 -1.63 9.66 12.05
C SER A 84 -0.80 9.64 13.34
N TYR A 85 -1.28 10.27 14.41
CA TYR A 85 -0.63 10.19 15.71
C TYR A 85 -0.51 8.73 16.17
N ARG A 86 0.64 8.41 16.78
CA ARG A 86 0.87 7.08 17.37
C ARG A 86 1.06 7.23 18.87
N PRO A 87 0.46 6.37 19.68
CA PRO A 87 0.69 6.40 21.13
C PRO A 87 2.16 6.04 21.42
N ASP A 88 2.74 6.78 22.36
CA ASP A 88 4.08 6.56 22.91
C ASP A 88 4.05 6.54 24.45
N THR A 89 5.21 6.47 25.09
CA THR A 89 5.33 6.45 26.56
C THR A 89 4.88 7.75 27.23
N ASN A 90 4.80 8.86 26.49
CA ASN A 90 4.36 10.15 26.96
C ASN A 90 2.87 10.42 26.66
N THR A 91 2.22 9.52 25.94
CA THR A 91 0.81 9.68 25.59
C THR A 91 -0.05 9.54 26.85
N ASP A 92 -0.75 10.60 27.22
CA ASP A 92 -1.72 10.61 28.29
C ASP A 92 -3.11 10.19 27.81
N LEU A 93 -3.54 10.74 26.66
CA LEU A 93 -4.77 10.39 25.95
C LEU A 93 -4.55 10.51 24.45
N LEU A 94 -5.04 9.54 23.68
CA LEU A 94 -5.13 9.61 22.22
C LEU A 94 -6.49 9.10 21.75
N LEU A 95 -7.17 9.93 20.94
CA LEU A 95 -8.44 9.64 20.29
C LEU A 95 -8.29 9.99 18.80
N HIS A 96 -8.35 8.98 17.92
CA HIS A 96 -8.38 9.21 16.47
C HIS A 96 -9.77 9.60 15.96
N PHE A 97 -10.83 9.27 16.72
CA PHE A 97 -12.23 9.44 16.32
C PHE A 97 -12.62 8.71 15.03
N ASP A 98 -11.93 7.61 14.73
CA ASP A 98 -12.19 6.79 13.56
C ASP A 98 -13.52 6.04 13.64
N ARG A 99 -13.94 5.72 14.84
CA ARG A 99 -15.20 4.97 15.13
C ARG A 99 -15.66 5.16 16.56
N LYS A 100 -16.93 4.85 16.76
CA LYS A 100 -17.58 4.95 18.06
C LYS A 100 -16.95 4.01 19.10
N ASN A 101 -16.89 4.48 20.35
CA ASN A 101 -16.40 3.74 21.51
C ASN A 101 -14.93 3.32 21.43
N GLU A 102 -14.09 4.12 20.82
CA GLU A 102 -12.65 3.85 20.69
C GLU A 102 -11.79 4.84 21.47
N VAL A 103 -10.84 4.30 22.26
CA VAL A 103 -9.73 5.03 22.86
C VAL A 103 -8.45 4.40 22.32
N ASN A 104 -7.64 5.18 21.62
CA ASN A 104 -6.49 4.67 20.86
C ASN A 104 -5.21 4.58 21.69
N GLY A 105 -5.18 5.27 22.84
CA GLY A 105 -4.06 5.18 23.78
C GLY A 105 -4.25 6.07 25.01
N GLY A 106 -3.47 5.79 26.05
CA GLY A 106 -3.46 6.57 27.29
C GLY A 106 -4.12 5.87 28.48
N TYR A 107 -4.49 6.67 29.48
CA TYR A 107 -4.92 6.22 30.80
C TYR A 107 -6.35 6.71 31.11
N TYR A 108 -7.27 6.50 30.17
CA TYR A 108 -8.67 6.93 30.32
C TYR A 108 -9.61 5.80 29.92
N ARG A 109 -10.68 5.67 30.67
CA ARG A 109 -11.78 4.76 30.37
C ARG A 109 -12.98 5.54 29.83
N LEU A 110 -13.47 5.12 28.67
CA LEU A 110 -14.67 5.70 28.07
C LEU A 110 -15.89 5.45 28.99
N MET A 111 -16.58 6.52 29.35
CA MET A 111 -17.83 6.48 30.12
C MET A 111 -19.04 6.62 29.21
N GLU A 112 -18.98 7.54 28.26
CA GLU A 112 -20.05 7.86 27.32
C GLU A 112 -19.46 8.28 25.97
N ASP A 113 -20.12 7.87 24.90
CA ASP A 113 -19.83 8.30 23.54
C ASP A 113 -21.13 8.59 22.80
N GLY A 114 -21.55 9.85 22.85
CA GLY A 114 -22.74 10.36 22.17
C GLY A 114 -22.44 10.90 20.76
N ALA A 115 -21.18 11.00 20.33
CA ALA A 115 -20.83 11.56 19.03
C ALA A 115 -21.29 10.68 17.86
N HIS A 116 -21.47 11.31 16.70
CA HIS A 116 -21.69 10.62 15.43
C HIS A 116 -20.35 10.49 14.69
N TYR A 117 -20.21 9.45 13.88
CA TYR A 117 -18.96 9.16 13.13
C TYR A 117 -19.26 9.03 11.63
N PRO A 118 -19.60 10.13 10.94
CA PRO A 118 -19.77 10.12 9.50
C PRO A 118 -18.40 9.97 8.82
N ARG A 119 -18.35 9.10 7.83
CA ARG A 119 -17.11 8.82 7.08
C ARG A 119 -16.83 9.81 5.96
N THR A 120 -17.72 10.76 5.73
CA THR A 120 -17.63 11.76 4.67
C THR A 120 -16.71 12.92 5.00
N GLU A 121 -16.49 13.20 6.30
CA GLU A 121 -15.70 14.33 6.78
C GLU A 121 -14.67 13.84 7.80
N ARG A 122 -13.41 14.12 7.53
CA ARG A 122 -12.28 13.70 8.34
C ARG A 122 -11.04 14.52 8.04
N LYS A 123 -10.11 14.57 8.95
CA LYS A 123 -8.79 15.14 8.71
C LYS A 123 -7.74 14.05 8.50
N PHE A 124 -7.78 13.00 9.33
CA PHE A 124 -6.94 11.81 9.23
C PHE A 124 -7.81 10.54 9.33
N GLY A 125 -7.21 9.39 9.11
CA GLY A 125 -7.88 8.12 9.31
C GLY A 125 -9.15 7.91 8.49
N PRO A 126 -10.04 7.02 8.91
CA PRO A 126 -11.31 6.73 8.23
C PRO A 126 -12.51 7.56 8.71
N GLY A 127 -12.40 8.33 9.80
CA GLY A 127 -13.53 9.05 10.37
C GLY A 127 -13.16 10.29 11.16
N ALA A 128 -14.15 10.98 11.70
CA ALA A 128 -14.04 12.05 12.69
C ALA A 128 -15.32 12.11 13.56
N ALA A 129 -15.21 12.59 14.80
CA ALA A 129 -16.35 12.75 15.68
C ALA A 129 -17.15 14.01 15.32
N LEU A 130 -18.43 13.84 14.98
CA LEU A 130 -19.39 14.94 14.79
C LEU A 130 -20.23 15.14 16.03
N PHE A 131 -20.18 16.35 16.57
CA PHE A 131 -20.99 16.82 17.69
C PHE A 131 -22.17 17.68 17.18
N ARG A 132 -23.31 17.57 17.88
CA ARG A 132 -24.53 18.34 17.60
C ARG A 132 -25.11 18.84 18.93
N LYS A 133 -25.00 20.09 19.16
CA LYS A 133 -25.23 20.93 20.35
C LYS A 133 -25.97 20.38 21.57
N THR A 134 -26.95 19.51 21.46
CA THR A 134 -27.86 19.22 22.56
C THR A 134 -27.81 17.81 23.12
N GLU A 135 -27.11 16.87 22.50
CA GLU A 135 -27.26 15.45 22.85
C GLU A 135 -25.97 14.63 22.81
N ASN A 136 -24.85 15.21 22.39
CA ASN A 136 -23.72 14.41 21.98
C ASN A 136 -22.41 14.91 22.59
N GLU A 137 -22.04 14.35 23.73
CA GLU A 137 -20.69 14.54 24.29
C GLU A 137 -19.96 13.20 24.37
N ILE A 138 -18.65 13.24 24.45
CA ILE A 138 -17.80 12.11 24.83
C ILE A 138 -17.30 12.39 26.25
N ALA A 139 -17.50 11.44 27.16
CA ALA A 139 -17.03 11.53 28.52
C ALA A 139 -16.02 10.42 28.84
N LEU A 140 -14.86 10.82 29.37
CA LEU A 140 -13.71 9.95 29.63
C LEU A 140 -13.28 10.08 31.09
N VAL A 141 -13.32 8.99 31.86
CA VAL A 141 -12.88 8.97 33.26
C VAL A 141 -11.37 8.72 33.30
N PRO A 142 -10.58 9.61 33.91
CA PRO A 142 -9.14 9.41 34.04
C PRO A 142 -8.86 8.23 34.99
N GLU A 143 -7.88 7.41 34.61
CA GLU A 143 -7.37 6.31 35.44
C GLU A 143 -6.04 6.69 36.08
N ALA A 144 -5.57 5.88 37.02
CA ALA A 144 -4.28 6.08 37.64
C ALA A 144 -3.16 6.25 36.61
N SER A 145 -2.29 7.21 36.83
CA SER A 145 -1.21 7.66 35.92
C SER A 145 -1.64 8.66 34.84
N SER A 146 -2.91 9.00 34.68
CA SER A 146 -3.31 10.10 33.79
C SER A 146 -3.00 11.47 34.42
N LEU A 147 -2.87 12.49 33.58
CA LEU A 147 -2.66 13.87 34.03
C LEU A 147 -3.84 14.39 34.84
N LEU A 148 -5.08 14.02 34.49
CA LEU A 148 -6.31 14.48 35.17
C LEU A 148 -6.71 13.60 36.38
N TYR A 149 -5.85 12.66 36.80
CA TYR A 149 -6.12 11.87 38.01
C TYR A 149 -5.87 12.70 39.26
N PRO A 150 -6.68 12.56 40.34
CA PRO A 150 -6.49 13.28 41.62
C PRO A 150 -5.07 13.21 42.17
N ASP A 151 -4.63 14.27 42.82
CA ASP A 151 -3.31 14.43 43.44
C ASP A 151 -2.12 14.36 42.46
N THR A 152 -2.36 14.71 41.17
CA THR A 152 -1.34 14.71 40.13
C THR A 152 -0.73 16.10 39.94
N LEU A 153 0.60 16.19 40.09
CA LEU A 153 1.39 17.36 39.70
C LEU A 153 1.92 17.17 38.27
N TRP A 154 1.64 18.11 37.38
CA TRP A 154 2.11 18.05 36.01
C TRP A 154 3.50 18.67 35.86
N SER A 155 4.25 18.18 34.87
CA SER A 155 5.44 18.80 34.32
C SER A 155 5.10 19.45 32.97
N ASP A 156 5.92 19.16 31.94
CA ASP A 156 5.60 19.52 30.57
C ASP A 156 4.33 18.82 30.11
N PHE A 157 3.53 19.52 29.31
CA PHE A 157 2.39 18.90 28.67
C PHE A 157 2.06 19.55 27.33
N THR A 158 1.34 18.83 26.47
CA THR A 158 0.75 19.32 25.23
C THR A 158 -0.66 18.77 25.09
N ILE A 159 -1.61 19.63 24.71
CA ILE A 159 -2.98 19.26 24.34
C ILE A 159 -3.18 19.75 22.91
N GLU A 160 -3.51 18.87 21.99
CA GLU A 160 -3.70 19.23 20.59
C GLU A 160 -4.85 18.44 19.95
N PHE A 161 -5.50 19.04 18.97
CA PHE A 161 -6.61 18.44 18.23
C PHE A 161 -6.86 19.18 16.90
N TRP A 162 -7.55 18.51 15.99
CA TRP A 162 -8.12 19.14 14.81
C TRP A 162 -9.58 19.46 15.02
N LEU A 163 -9.98 20.67 14.62
CA LEU A 163 -11.34 21.20 14.78
C LEU A 163 -11.87 21.71 13.45
N ARG A 164 -13.13 21.37 13.14
CA ARG A 164 -13.87 21.89 11.99
C ARG A 164 -15.29 22.27 12.44
N PRO A 165 -15.51 23.54 12.83
CA PRO A 165 -16.84 23.99 13.25
C PRO A 165 -17.80 23.99 12.05
N GLN A 166 -19.04 23.56 12.25
CA GLN A 166 -20.12 23.76 11.27
C GLN A 166 -20.72 25.16 11.40
N TYR A 167 -20.89 25.58 12.65
CA TYR A 167 -21.34 26.93 13.01
C TYR A 167 -20.40 27.45 14.10
N LEU A 168 -20.54 28.72 14.43
CA LEU A 168 -19.79 29.36 15.52
C LEU A 168 -20.77 30.09 16.42
N GLU A 169 -21.00 29.56 17.60
CA GLU A 169 -21.80 30.20 18.62
C GLU A 169 -20.93 30.51 19.85
N GLN A 170 -21.21 31.65 20.46
CA GLN A 170 -20.50 32.09 21.66
C GLN A 170 -20.69 31.06 22.79
N GLY A 171 -19.60 30.62 23.41
CA GLY A 171 -19.62 29.73 24.55
C GLY A 171 -19.69 28.24 24.23
N GLU A 172 -19.72 27.85 22.93
CA GLU A 172 -19.57 26.44 22.55
C GLU A 172 -18.27 25.87 23.13
N THR A 173 -18.37 24.74 23.83
CA THR A 173 -17.25 24.14 24.57
C THR A 173 -16.76 22.89 23.86
N ILE A 174 -15.49 22.90 23.52
CA ILE A 174 -14.82 21.79 22.84
C ILE A 174 -14.30 20.77 23.85
N LEU A 175 -13.69 21.24 24.93
CA LEU A 175 -13.13 20.42 25.99
C LEU A 175 -13.48 21.05 27.34
N LEU A 176 -13.96 20.23 28.29
CA LEU A 176 -14.29 20.62 29.65
C LEU A 176 -13.84 19.55 30.64
N TRP A 177 -13.10 19.96 31.64
CA TRP A 177 -12.83 19.17 32.83
C TRP A 177 -13.04 20.05 34.08
N GLN A 178 -13.75 19.52 35.06
CA GLN A 178 -14.07 20.23 36.27
C GLN A 178 -13.82 19.36 37.50
N SER A 179 -13.26 19.91 38.55
CA SER A 179 -13.05 19.25 39.83
C SER A 179 -12.96 20.31 40.93
N SER A 180 -12.30 19.99 42.03
CA SER A 180 -12.06 20.90 43.13
C SER A 180 -10.70 20.70 43.79
N ARG A 181 -10.18 21.69 44.46
CA ARG A 181 -9.00 21.55 45.33
C ARG A 181 -9.12 22.35 46.61
N GLN A 182 -8.40 21.92 47.63
CA GLN A 182 -8.27 22.65 48.85
C GLN A 182 -7.36 23.87 48.63
N ILE A 183 -7.89 25.08 48.87
CA ILE A 183 -7.11 26.31 48.92
C ILE A 183 -7.27 26.89 50.34
N GLU A 184 -6.18 26.90 51.12
CA GLU A 184 -6.24 27.23 52.51
C GLU A 184 -7.28 26.44 53.32
N LYS A 185 -8.40 27.06 53.71
CA LYS A 185 -9.49 26.44 54.46
C LYS A 185 -10.75 26.23 53.61
N GLU A 186 -10.73 26.62 52.35
CA GLU A 186 -11.86 26.60 51.46
C GLU A 186 -11.64 25.58 50.32
N ILE A 187 -12.73 25.06 49.80
CA ILE A 187 -12.73 24.23 48.59
C ILE A 187 -12.99 25.18 47.41
N ALA A 188 -12.03 25.29 46.52
CA ALA A 188 -12.15 26.05 45.29
C ALA A 188 -12.41 25.14 44.10
N ALA A 189 -13.25 25.56 43.16
CA ALA A 189 -13.45 24.86 41.91
C ALA A 189 -12.17 24.90 41.06
N GLN A 190 -11.85 23.77 40.44
CA GLN A 190 -10.85 23.67 39.37
C GLN A 190 -11.54 23.45 38.02
N GLU A 191 -11.05 24.14 36.99
CA GLU A 191 -11.60 23.99 35.64
C GLU A 191 -10.52 24.09 34.58
N ILE A 192 -10.59 23.20 33.61
CA ILE A 192 -9.90 23.33 32.32
C ILE A 192 -10.99 23.38 31.25
N GLN A 193 -11.07 24.48 30.53
CA GLN A 193 -12.07 24.70 29.51
C GLN A 193 -11.45 25.22 28.22
N VAL A 194 -11.89 24.66 27.07
CA VAL A 194 -11.61 25.17 25.73
C VAL A 194 -12.95 25.52 25.09
N TYR A 195 -13.15 26.79 24.76
CA TYR A 195 -14.44 27.25 24.28
C TYR A 195 -14.32 28.35 23.22
N VAL A 196 -15.40 28.54 22.46
CA VAL A 196 -15.51 29.60 21.44
C VAL A 196 -15.78 30.93 22.14
N SER A 197 -14.86 31.89 21.95
CA SER A 197 -15.01 33.28 22.36
C SER A 197 -14.90 34.21 21.16
N GLY A 198 -15.95 34.96 20.86
CA GLY A 198 -16.02 35.72 19.63
C GLY A 198 -15.95 34.84 18.41
N ARG A 199 -14.80 34.82 17.72
CA ARG A 199 -14.54 33.99 16.53
C ARG A 199 -13.29 33.13 16.68
N SER A 200 -12.72 33.03 17.88
CA SER A 200 -11.49 32.27 18.17
C SER A 200 -11.72 31.28 19.31
N LEU A 201 -10.75 30.43 19.60
CA LEU A 201 -10.77 29.59 20.81
C LEU A 201 -10.08 30.31 21.95
N THR A 202 -10.66 30.17 23.14
CA THR A 202 -10.06 30.55 24.42
C THR A 202 -9.84 29.30 25.27
N TRP A 203 -8.65 29.19 25.84
CA TRP A 203 -8.29 28.19 26.84
C TRP A 203 -8.32 28.83 28.21
N ARG A 204 -9.06 28.24 29.14
CA ARG A 204 -9.18 28.70 30.54
C ARG A 204 -8.68 27.61 31.47
N PHE A 205 -7.92 28.05 32.48
CA PHE A 205 -7.39 27.21 33.54
C PHE A 205 -7.69 27.89 34.88
N ASP A 206 -8.73 27.49 35.57
CA ASP A 206 -9.12 28.02 36.85
C ASP A 206 -8.56 27.14 37.96
N ASN A 207 -7.74 27.73 38.83
CA ASN A 207 -7.09 27.10 40.00
C ASN A 207 -6.28 25.82 39.65
N ILE A 208 -5.81 25.71 38.43
CA ILE A 208 -4.97 24.59 37.96
C ILE A 208 -3.51 24.83 38.35
N PHE A 209 -2.98 26.02 38.10
CA PHE A 209 -1.59 26.36 38.39
C PHE A 209 -1.42 26.77 39.87
N LEU A 210 -0.30 26.34 40.51
CA LEU A 210 0.01 26.58 41.92
C LEU A 210 0.86 27.82 42.09
N PRO A 211 0.27 29.00 42.41
CA PRO A 211 1.07 30.18 42.80
C PRO A 211 1.68 30.02 44.20
N PRO A 212 2.73 30.79 44.56
CA PRO A 212 3.23 30.88 45.92
C PRO A 212 2.09 31.23 46.89
N GLY A 213 2.04 30.52 48.03
CA GLY A 213 0.96 30.68 49.00
C GLY A 213 -0.35 29.98 48.64
N ASN A 214 -0.36 29.23 47.55
CA ASN A 214 -1.49 28.39 47.12
C ASN A 214 -2.83 29.14 46.99
N GLY A 215 -2.79 30.43 46.61
CA GLY A 215 -3.99 31.24 46.39
C GLY A 215 -4.75 30.86 45.09
N PRO A 216 -5.94 31.45 44.88
CA PRO A 216 -6.69 31.25 43.63
C PRO A 216 -5.96 31.91 42.46
N LEU A 217 -6.01 31.24 41.29
CA LEU A 217 -5.39 31.73 40.04
C LEU A 217 -6.20 31.30 38.85
N SER A 218 -6.62 32.25 38.03
CA SER A 218 -7.26 32.01 36.74
C SER A 218 -6.32 32.45 35.60
N ILE A 219 -6.11 31.57 34.64
CA ILE A 219 -5.30 31.80 33.45
C ILE A 219 -6.18 31.63 32.22
N GLU A 220 -6.19 32.67 31.38
CA GLU A 220 -6.82 32.57 30.05
C GLU A 220 -5.79 32.88 28.98
N ILE A 221 -5.85 32.13 27.86
CA ILE A 221 -5.07 32.38 26.67
C ILE A 221 -5.98 32.25 25.44
N GLU A 222 -6.06 33.33 24.65
CA GLU A 222 -6.99 33.48 23.54
C GLU A 222 -6.23 33.51 22.23
N GLY A 223 -6.79 32.80 21.21
CA GLY A 223 -6.31 32.83 19.83
C GLY A 223 -6.68 34.13 19.12
N ARG A 224 -5.90 34.46 18.10
CA ARG A 224 -6.12 35.64 17.23
C ARG A 224 -6.70 35.24 15.89
N THR A 225 -6.36 34.04 15.41
CA THR A 225 -6.87 33.51 14.13
C THR A 225 -8.35 33.18 14.25
N PRO A 226 -9.23 33.82 13.45
CA PRO A 226 -10.63 33.49 13.45
C PRO A 226 -10.88 32.07 12.96
N LEU A 227 -11.69 31.32 13.68
CA LEU A 227 -12.26 30.07 13.21
C LEU A 227 -13.14 30.33 11.98
N VAL A 228 -12.99 29.52 10.94
CA VAL A 228 -13.81 29.59 9.73
C VAL A 228 -14.69 28.34 9.68
N PRO A 229 -16.03 28.48 9.65
CA PRO A 229 -16.92 27.34 9.49
C PRO A 229 -16.53 26.50 8.29
N GLU A 230 -16.71 25.19 8.41
CA GLU A 230 -16.42 24.20 7.36
C GLU A 230 -14.92 24.06 6.98
N GLN A 231 -13.99 24.61 7.79
CA GLN A 231 -12.56 24.48 7.59
C GLN A 231 -11.89 23.79 8.78
N TRP A 232 -11.00 22.85 8.49
CA TRP A 232 -10.16 22.20 9.47
C TRP A 232 -9.02 23.09 9.91
N HIS A 233 -8.89 23.30 11.23
CA HIS A 233 -7.76 23.95 11.87
C HIS A 233 -7.17 23.07 12.95
N HIS A 234 -5.86 23.03 13.04
CA HIS A 234 -5.13 22.37 14.11
C HIS A 234 -4.92 23.36 15.26
N HIS A 235 -5.29 22.95 16.45
CA HIS A 235 -5.08 23.71 17.69
C HIS A 235 -4.13 22.95 18.60
N SER A 236 -3.09 23.60 19.11
CA SER A 236 -2.13 23.02 20.04
C SER A 236 -1.83 24.00 21.15
N LEU A 237 -1.92 23.55 22.39
CA LEU A 237 -1.47 24.26 23.58
C LEU A 237 -0.38 23.43 24.26
N CYS A 238 0.80 24.00 24.44
CA CYS A 238 1.88 23.36 25.16
C CYS A 238 2.41 24.21 26.33
N PHE A 239 2.86 23.53 27.37
CA PHE A 239 3.45 24.13 28.56
C PHE A 239 4.85 23.59 28.81
N ASN A 240 5.77 24.50 29.05
CA ASN A 240 7.15 24.19 29.40
C ASN A 240 7.35 24.43 30.91
N ALA A 241 7.47 23.39 31.69
CA ALA A 241 7.62 23.45 33.15
C ALA A 241 8.93 24.09 33.62
N LYS A 242 9.95 24.17 32.75
CA LYS A 242 11.23 24.80 33.07
C LYS A 242 11.16 26.33 32.97
N THR A 243 10.46 26.85 31.97
CA THR A 243 10.39 28.31 31.71
C THR A 243 9.08 28.93 32.16
N GLY A 244 8.05 28.13 32.41
CA GLY A 244 6.68 28.56 32.68
C GLY A 244 5.94 29.04 31.43
N MET A 245 6.51 28.84 30.23
CA MET A 245 5.90 29.26 28.98
C MET A 245 4.67 28.38 28.66
N LEU A 246 3.53 29.02 28.48
CA LEU A 246 2.32 28.46 27.93
C LEU A 246 2.15 29.03 26.52
N LEU A 247 2.27 28.17 25.49
CA LEU A 247 2.24 28.54 24.08
C LEU A 247 0.99 27.96 23.43
N TYR A 248 0.18 28.80 22.82
CA TYR A 248 -0.95 28.42 21.98
C TYR A 248 -0.64 28.64 20.51
N GLN A 249 -0.90 27.61 19.69
CA GLN A 249 -0.66 27.61 18.24
C GLN A 249 -1.92 27.21 17.47
N VAL A 250 -2.10 27.80 16.29
CA VAL A 250 -3.09 27.39 15.28
C VAL A 250 -2.37 27.11 13.97
N ASP A 251 -2.59 25.93 13.40
CA ASP A 251 -1.92 25.46 12.17
C ASP A 251 -0.38 25.60 12.24
N GLY A 252 0.18 25.35 13.42
CA GLY A 252 1.62 25.42 13.68
C GLY A 252 2.18 26.84 13.74
N LYS A 253 1.34 27.87 13.84
CA LYS A 253 1.74 29.27 14.01
C LYS A 253 1.42 29.74 15.42
N ASP A 254 2.34 30.48 16.02
CA ASP A 254 2.18 31.04 17.36
C ASP A 254 1.06 32.07 17.38
N GLU A 255 0.04 31.82 18.19
CA GLU A 255 -1.11 32.70 18.40
C GLU A 255 -0.94 33.55 19.63
N ALA A 256 -0.56 32.94 20.75
CA ALA A 256 -0.38 33.61 22.02
C ALA A 256 0.67 32.88 22.87
N ILE A 257 1.43 33.67 23.63
CA ILE A 257 2.41 33.20 24.61
C ILE A 257 2.10 33.87 25.96
N ARG A 258 2.09 33.06 27.02
CA ARG A 258 1.95 33.53 28.37
C ARG A 258 2.94 32.81 29.30
N TYR A 259 3.63 33.56 30.17
CA TYR A 259 4.51 32.96 31.16
C TYR A 259 3.76 32.80 32.49
N ILE A 260 3.61 31.55 32.93
CA ILE A 260 2.92 31.19 34.18
C ILE A 260 3.97 31.19 35.31
N THR A 261 4.41 32.36 35.69
CA THR A 261 5.49 32.59 36.64
C THR A 261 5.12 33.73 37.59
N ALA A 262 5.90 33.92 38.66
CA ALA A 262 5.66 34.95 39.66
C ALA A 262 5.66 36.37 39.10
N THR A 263 6.39 36.65 38.02
CA THR A 263 6.46 37.96 37.38
C THR A 263 5.72 38.05 36.03
N GLY A 264 5.17 36.93 35.56
CA GLY A 264 4.61 36.83 34.21
C GLY A 264 5.66 36.89 33.10
N GLN A 265 6.94 36.67 33.41
CA GLN A 265 8.07 36.66 32.48
C GLN A 265 8.93 35.43 32.70
N GLU A 266 9.71 35.04 31.68
CA GLU A 266 10.69 33.98 31.78
C GLU A 266 11.77 34.29 32.83
N GLY A 267 12.32 33.25 33.47
CA GLY A 267 13.39 33.39 34.47
C GLY A 267 12.90 33.67 35.90
N SER A 268 11.61 33.64 36.14
CA SER A 268 11.00 33.74 37.48
C SER A 268 10.46 32.37 37.94
N SER A 269 10.02 32.29 39.22
CA SER A 269 9.45 31.03 39.77
C SER A 269 8.23 30.57 38.98
N VAL A 270 8.30 29.38 38.48
CA VAL A 270 7.24 28.76 37.65
C VAL A 270 6.13 28.20 38.54
N PHE A 271 4.89 28.38 38.12
CA PHE A 271 3.73 27.76 38.76
C PHE A 271 3.37 26.50 38.00
N LEU A 272 3.52 25.33 38.62
CA LEU A 272 3.20 24.04 37.99
C LEU A 272 1.71 23.73 38.10
N PRO A 273 1.11 23.05 37.11
CA PRO A 273 -0.27 22.60 37.20
C PRO A 273 -0.41 21.44 38.20
N TYR A 274 -1.50 21.46 38.96
CA TYR A 274 -1.85 20.43 39.93
C TYR A 274 -3.33 20.13 39.88
N ILE A 275 -3.66 18.85 39.87
CA ILE A 275 -5.02 18.35 39.91
C ILE A 275 -5.34 17.89 41.31
N GLY A 276 -6.33 18.54 41.93
CA GLY A 276 -6.89 18.14 43.21
C GLY A 276 -8.13 17.26 43.07
N GLY A 277 -8.85 17.14 44.16
CA GLY A 277 -10.15 16.46 44.23
C GLY A 277 -10.08 15.11 44.90
N PRO A 278 -11.22 14.67 45.47
CA PRO A 278 -11.32 13.38 46.14
C PRO A 278 -11.52 12.22 45.16
N GLU A 279 -12.03 12.50 43.94
CA GLU A 279 -12.40 11.51 42.93
C GLU A 279 -11.95 11.95 41.53
N ALA A 280 -11.84 10.99 40.63
CA ALA A 280 -11.50 11.24 39.24
C ALA A 280 -12.73 11.72 38.46
N GLU A 281 -12.75 13.00 38.15
CA GLU A 281 -13.85 13.64 37.39
C GLU A 281 -13.66 13.45 35.88
N PRO A 282 -14.74 13.27 35.10
CA PRO A 282 -14.64 12.99 33.68
C PRO A 282 -14.19 14.21 32.86
N LEU A 283 -13.29 13.95 31.90
CA LEU A 283 -13.03 14.85 30.79
C LEU A 283 -14.18 14.74 29.78
N ARG A 284 -14.79 15.88 29.43
CA ARG A 284 -15.91 15.97 28.49
C ARG A 284 -15.48 16.68 27.23
N LEU A 285 -15.86 16.13 26.07
CA LEU A 285 -15.57 16.69 24.77
C LEU A 285 -16.87 16.99 24.03
N GLY A 286 -16.93 18.15 23.36
CA GLY A 286 -18.04 18.54 22.51
C GLY A 286 -19.30 19.03 23.24
N THR A 287 -19.20 19.40 24.51
CA THR A 287 -20.34 19.87 25.31
C THR A 287 -20.93 21.16 24.73
N GLY A 288 -22.09 21.06 24.07
CA GLY A 288 -22.74 22.20 23.42
C GLY A 288 -22.06 22.70 22.13
N TYR A 289 -21.13 21.94 21.57
CA TYR A 289 -20.43 22.24 20.33
C TYR A 289 -21.15 21.64 19.10
N THR A 290 -21.05 22.35 17.96
CA THR A 290 -21.58 21.86 16.68
C THR A 290 -20.48 21.86 15.62
N GLY A 291 -19.95 20.68 15.31
CA GLY A 291 -18.86 20.50 14.36
C GLY A 291 -18.10 19.20 14.58
N PHE A 292 -16.97 19.10 13.90
CA PHE A 292 -16.12 17.92 13.91
C PHE A 292 -14.89 18.12 14.78
N LEU A 293 -14.50 17.05 15.48
CA LEU A 293 -13.25 16.90 16.19
C LEU A 293 -12.51 15.68 15.64
N ASP A 294 -11.20 15.81 15.46
CA ASP A 294 -10.35 14.74 14.95
C ASP A 294 -8.97 14.79 15.62
N GLU A 295 -8.31 13.62 15.77
CA GLU A 295 -6.95 13.48 16.28
C GLU A 295 -6.67 14.26 17.58
N LEU A 296 -7.45 14.02 18.65
CA LEU A 296 -7.16 14.62 19.94
C LEU A 296 -6.05 13.85 20.66
N ARG A 297 -5.00 14.55 21.04
CA ARG A 297 -3.89 14.03 21.84
C ARG A 297 -3.62 14.91 23.07
N ILE A 298 -3.47 14.25 24.21
CA ILE A 298 -2.86 14.84 25.42
C ILE A 298 -1.55 14.10 25.65
N SER A 299 -0.45 14.85 25.81
CA SER A 299 0.90 14.30 25.99
C SER A 299 1.55 14.87 27.24
N LYS A 300 2.33 14.05 27.96
CA LYS A 300 3.19 14.40 29.11
C LYS A 300 4.54 14.96 28.68
N SER A 301 4.61 15.51 27.47
CA SER A 301 5.82 16.09 26.90
C SER A 301 5.53 17.40 26.18
N LEU A 302 6.56 18.22 26.06
CA LEU A 302 6.50 19.44 25.28
C LEU A 302 6.62 19.12 23.80
N ILE A 303 5.57 19.42 23.03
CA ILE A 303 5.54 19.27 21.57
C ILE A 303 5.36 20.66 20.96
N GLU A 304 6.46 21.30 20.63
CA GLU A 304 6.45 22.65 20.03
C GLU A 304 6.13 22.61 18.51
N LYS A 305 6.31 21.48 17.87
CA LYS A 305 6.05 21.30 16.45
C LYS A 305 5.15 20.10 16.24
N SER A 306 3.89 20.37 16.05
CA SER A 306 2.89 19.36 15.78
C SER A 306 2.98 18.81 14.38
N HIS A 307 2.53 17.57 14.22
CA HIS A 307 2.46 16.89 12.92
C HIS A 307 1.16 17.29 12.20
N LEU A 308 1.28 18.17 11.19
CA LEU A 308 0.12 18.81 10.56
C LEU A 308 -0.29 18.18 9.21
N LYS A 309 0.45 17.18 8.73
CA LYS A 309 0.32 16.67 7.36
C LYS A 309 -0.05 15.20 7.37
N PRO A 310 -1.11 14.80 6.62
CA PRO A 310 -1.53 13.40 6.58
C PRO A 310 -0.48 12.49 5.91
N TYR A 311 0.30 13.01 4.98
CA TYR A 311 1.32 12.21 4.30
C TYR A 311 2.73 12.73 4.61
N PRO A 312 3.65 11.84 5.04
CA PRO A 312 5.03 12.23 5.27
C PRO A 312 5.67 12.67 3.95
N LEU A 313 6.50 13.75 3.97
CA LEU A 313 7.23 14.20 2.78
C LEU A 313 8.39 13.25 2.42
N LYS A 314 8.13 11.96 2.56
CA LYS A 314 9.02 10.85 2.18
C LYS A 314 8.35 10.05 1.08
N ARG A 315 9.15 9.40 0.26
CA ARG A 315 8.60 8.46 -0.71
C ARG A 315 8.07 7.21 -0.01
N GLY A 316 6.93 6.72 -0.46
CA GLY A 316 6.48 5.37 -0.20
C GLY A 316 6.90 4.45 -1.35
N THR A 317 7.11 3.17 -1.08
CA THR A 317 7.53 2.19 -2.08
C THR A 317 6.68 0.94 -1.97
N ALA A 318 6.27 0.41 -3.12
CA ALA A 318 5.64 -0.90 -3.23
C ALA A 318 6.32 -1.71 -4.34
N GLU A 319 6.56 -3.01 -4.09
CA GLU A 319 7.19 -3.91 -5.05
C GLU A 319 6.36 -5.18 -5.22
N THR A 320 6.32 -5.68 -6.47
CA THR A 320 5.72 -6.99 -6.75
C THR A 320 6.71 -8.12 -6.45
N ILE A 321 6.20 -9.31 -6.21
CA ILE A 321 6.99 -10.53 -6.42
C ILE A 321 7.37 -10.65 -7.91
N PRO A 322 8.40 -11.44 -8.27
CA PRO A 322 8.67 -11.76 -9.67
C PRO A 322 7.46 -12.42 -10.35
N ILE A 323 6.94 -11.77 -11.39
CA ILE A 323 5.81 -12.22 -12.20
C ILE A 323 6.38 -13.15 -13.28
N ASP A 324 5.95 -14.41 -13.32
CA ASP A 324 6.39 -15.39 -14.34
C ASP A 324 5.63 -15.15 -15.65
N LEU A 325 6.33 -14.74 -16.69
CA LEU A 325 5.80 -14.49 -18.03
C LEU A 325 5.77 -15.77 -18.90
N GLY A 326 6.15 -16.92 -18.33
CA GLY A 326 5.96 -18.25 -18.94
C GLY A 326 7.11 -18.77 -19.80
N GLY A 327 8.03 -17.96 -20.26
CA GLY A 327 9.15 -18.40 -21.12
C GLY A 327 10.40 -17.55 -20.94
N LYS A 328 11.59 -18.11 -21.17
CA LYS A 328 12.82 -17.34 -21.31
C LYS A 328 12.64 -16.35 -22.46
N HIS A 329 13.25 -15.19 -22.35
CA HIS A 329 13.17 -14.12 -23.35
C HIS A 329 11.76 -13.58 -23.65
N ALA A 330 10.76 -13.86 -22.80
CA ALA A 330 9.46 -13.21 -22.90
C ALA A 330 9.62 -11.68 -22.97
N ARG A 331 8.89 -11.04 -23.87
CA ARG A 331 9.00 -9.61 -24.15
C ARG A 331 7.79 -8.86 -23.66
N VAL A 332 7.98 -7.89 -22.78
CA VAL A 332 6.92 -6.95 -22.41
C VAL A 332 6.67 -6.00 -23.59
N VAL A 333 5.42 -5.89 -24.01
CA VAL A 333 4.97 -5.00 -25.10
C VAL A 333 4.62 -3.63 -24.55
N SER A 334 3.76 -3.60 -23.53
CA SER A 334 3.34 -2.36 -22.85
C SER A 334 2.97 -2.64 -21.39
N ILE A 335 3.09 -1.63 -20.57
CA ILE A 335 2.55 -1.60 -19.22
C ILE A 335 1.68 -0.35 -19.10
N GLU A 336 0.41 -0.54 -18.82
CA GLU A 336 -0.53 0.53 -18.54
C GLU A 336 -0.80 0.60 -17.04
N ALA A 337 -1.12 1.78 -16.53
CA ALA A 337 -1.48 1.99 -15.14
C ALA A 337 -2.69 2.92 -15.04
N ASP A 338 -3.71 2.47 -14.33
CA ASP A 338 -4.83 3.33 -13.95
C ASP A 338 -4.52 3.96 -12.60
N SER A 339 -4.29 5.27 -12.61
CA SER A 339 -3.87 6.04 -11.45
C SER A 339 -4.58 7.37 -11.37
N SER A 340 -4.85 7.84 -10.16
CA SER A 340 -5.35 9.18 -9.87
C SER A 340 -4.25 10.00 -9.21
N ILE A 341 -3.94 11.13 -9.82
CA ILE A 341 -2.93 12.08 -9.36
C ILE A 341 -3.63 13.34 -8.88
N GLU A 342 -3.53 13.65 -7.60
CA GLU A 342 -4.10 14.85 -7.00
C GLU A 342 -3.01 15.87 -6.68
N GLY A 343 -3.28 17.14 -6.99
CA GLY A 343 -2.32 18.21 -6.78
C GLY A 343 -1.03 18.00 -7.59
N MET A 344 0.12 18.11 -6.92
CA MET A 344 1.44 17.83 -7.49
C MET A 344 2.03 16.51 -6.97
N SER A 345 1.20 15.61 -6.46
CA SER A 345 1.64 14.25 -6.12
C SER A 345 2.05 13.48 -7.38
N ARG A 346 2.80 12.40 -7.23
CA ARG A 346 3.27 11.61 -8.39
C ARG A 346 3.57 10.16 -8.02
N ILE A 347 3.56 9.30 -9.04
CA ILE A 347 4.04 7.91 -8.97
C ILE A 347 5.24 7.77 -9.92
N GLY A 348 6.35 7.23 -9.41
CA GLY A 348 7.46 6.73 -10.22
C GLY A 348 7.25 5.25 -10.50
N TYR A 349 7.47 4.84 -11.74
CA TYR A 349 7.30 3.46 -12.18
C TYR A 349 8.64 2.89 -12.60
N PHE A 350 8.98 1.71 -12.07
CA PHE A 350 10.23 1.03 -12.33
C PHE A 350 10.00 -0.45 -12.58
N TYR A 351 10.87 -1.05 -13.37
CA TYR A 351 10.88 -2.47 -13.63
C TYR A 351 12.29 -3.04 -13.58
N ARG A 352 12.35 -4.33 -13.41
CA ARG A 352 13.51 -5.17 -13.74
C ARG A 352 13.02 -6.50 -14.31
N GLN A 353 13.81 -7.10 -15.20
CA GLN A 353 13.46 -8.33 -15.91
C GLN A 353 14.68 -9.24 -16.03
N SER A 354 14.49 -10.54 -15.83
CA SER A 354 15.56 -11.55 -15.87
C SER A 354 14.98 -12.92 -16.22
N ASP A 355 15.80 -13.82 -16.76
CA ASP A 355 15.43 -15.23 -16.96
C ASP A 355 15.55 -16.08 -15.69
N THR A 356 16.21 -15.56 -14.68
CA THR A 356 16.42 -16.24 -13.40
C THR A 356 15.95 -15.38 -12.23
N LYS A 357 15.48 -16.03 -11.17
CA LYS A 357 15.18 -15.40 -9.89
C LYS A 357 16.08 -15.99 -8.80
N SER A 358 16.42 -15.22 -7.79
CA SER A 358 17.13 -15.70 -6.61
C SER A 358 16.21 -16.55 -5.71
N ASP A 359 16.81 -17.30 -4.78
CA ASP A 359 16.09 -18.11 -3.76
C ASP A 359 15.24 -17.23 -2.81
N TYR A 360 15.49 -15.92 -2.78
CA TYR A 360 14.73 -14.93 -2.01
C TYR A 360 13.58 -14.28 -2.78
N GLU A 361 13.18 -14.85 -3.93
CA GLU A 361 12.11 -14.31 -4.79
C GLU A 361 12.36 -12.87 -5.30
N GLU A 362 13.61 -12.46 -5.37
CA GLU A 362 14.03 -11.20 -5.96
C GLU A 362 14.75 -11.42 -7.29
N LEU A 363 14.58 -10.48 -8.23
CA LEU A 363 15.37 -10.46 -9.45
C LEU A 363 16.67 -9.69 -9.22
N GLU A 364 17.75 -10.19 -9.79
CA GLU A 364 18.99 -9.43 -9.88
C GLU A 364 18.88 -8.32 -10.93
N GLY A 365 19.62 -7.24 -10.72
CA GLY A 365 19.74 -6.13 -11.67
C GLY A 365 19.19 -4.81 -11.15
N ALA A 366 19.60 -3.75 -11.82
CA ALA A 366 19.19 -2.39 -11.50
C ALA A 366 17.76 -2.12 -11.93
N TRP A 367 17.03 -1.37 -11.12
CA TRP A 367 15.71 -0.86 -11.45
C TRP A 367 15.80 0.15 -12.60
N LYS A 368 15.04 -0.07 -13.66
CA LYS A 368 14.93 0.81 -14.83
C LYS A 368 13.59 1.54 -14.79
N PRO A 369 13.56 2.86 -15.03
CA PRO A 369 12.31 3.60 -15.10
C PRO A 369 11.54 3.27 -16.37
N PHE A 370 10.19 3.36 -16.30
CA PHE A 370 9.31 3.34 -17.46
C PHE A 370 8.15 4.33 -17.28
N VAL A 371 7.47 4.62 -18.37
CA VAL A 371 6.27 5.48 -18.38
C VAL A 371 5.09 4.63 -18.83
N PRO A 372 4.04 4.47 -18.00
CA PRO A 372 2.84 3.72 -18.37
C PRO A 372 2.23 4.24 -19.69
N GLY A 373 1.75 3.30 -20.53
CA GLY A 373 1.14 3.61 -21.83
C GLY A 373 2.13 3.95 -22.95
N MET A 374 3.43 4.03 -22.64
CA MET A 374 4.46 4.18 -23.67
C MET A 374 5.02 2.81 -24.09
N PRO A 375 5.50 2.67 -25.36
CA PRO A 375 6.14 1.44 -25.82
C PRO A 375 7.28 1.02 -24.89
N PHE A 376 7.28 -0.27 -24.54
CA PHE A 376 8.31 -0.81 -23.67
C PHE A 376 9.62 -1.04 -24.44
N PRO A 377 10.82 -0.92 -23.83
CA PRO A 377 12.09 -1.13 -24.52
C PRO A 377 12.21 -2.52 -25.13
N VAL A 378 12.52 -2.62 -26.43
CA VAL A 378 12.57 -3.89 -27.19
C VAL A 378 13.64 -4.83 -26.64
N GLU A 379 14.73 -4.31 -26.07
CA GLU A 379 15.81 -5.06 -25.45
C GLU A 379 15.45 -5.67 -24.08
N SER A 380 14.28 -5.29 -23.51
CA SER A 380 13.82 -5.84 -22.24
C SER A 380 13.15 -7.18 -22.46
N LYS A 381 13.93 -8.26 -22.23
CA LYS A 381 13.49 -9.64 -22.34
C LYS A 381 13.82 -10.40 -21.06
N GLY A 382 13.04 -11.41 -20.74
CA GLY A 382 13.25 -12.28 -19.59
C GLY A 382 11.97 -12.94 -19.12
N ARG A 383 12.09 -14.12 -18.52
CA ARG A 383 10.97 -14.89 -18.00
C ARG A 383 10.23 -14.23 -16.85
N PHE A 384 10.98 -13.54 -15.97
CA PHE A 384 10.43 -12.92 -14.77
C PHE A 384 10.48 -11.42 -14.88
N LEU A 385 9.36 -10.76 -14.62
CA LEU A 385 9.20 -9.31 -14.52
C LEU A 385 8.91 -8.93 -13.07
N GLN A 386 9.56 -7.90 -12.56
CA GLN A 386 9.25 -7.32 -11.26
C GLN A 386 9.02 -5.84 -11.40
N LEU A 387 8.00 -5.30 -10.74
CA LEU A 387 7.63 -3.89 -10.77
C LEU A 387 7.86 -3.25 -9.41
N ARG A 388 8.26 -1.97 -9.43
CA ARG A 388 8.34 -1.09 -8.28
C ARG A 388 7.58 0.19 -8.56
N PHE A 389 6.81 0.62 -7.58
CA PHE A 389 6.06 1.86 -7.58
C PHE A 389 6.57 2.76 -6.46
N GLU A 390 6.97 3.98 -6.79
CA GLU A 390 7.42 4.97 -5.82
C GLU A 390 6.39 6.11 -5.75
N PHE A 391 5.76 6.27 -4.61
CA PHE A 391 4.72 7.25 -4.36
C PHE A 391 5.32 8.47 -3.68
N PHE A 392 4.96 9.65 -4.19
CA PHE A 392 5.39 10.92 -3.62
C PHE A 392 4.17 11.78 -3.35
N PRO A 393 3.99 12.31 -2.13
CA PRO A 393 2.91 13.23 -1.84
C PRO A 393 3.10 14.55 -2.61
N ASP A 394 2.09 15.39 -2.58
CA ASP A 394 2.26 16.78 -2.99
C ASP A 394 3.22 17.53 -2.06
N SER A 395 3.69 18.71 -2.46
CA SER A 395 4.67 19.50 -1.67
C SER A 395 4.16 19.89 -0.28
N THR A 396 2.85 19.87 -0.08
CA THR A 396 2.23 20.18 1.21
C THR A 396 2.04 18.95 2.10
N GLY A 397 2.18 17.73 1.58
CA GLY A 397 1.87 16.48 2.28
C GLY A 397 0.36 16.30 2.53
N SER A 398 -0.48 16.98 1.76
CA SER A 398 -1.95 16.93 1.91
C SER A 398 -2.61 15.94 0.97
N LYS A 399 -1.94 15.56 -0.11
CA LYS A 399 -2.46 14.71 -1.18
C LYS A 399 -1.51 13.57 -1.49
N SER A 400 -2.09 12.38 -1.67
CA SER A 400 -1.40 11.17 -2.13
C SER A 400 -1.86 10.80 -3.53
N PRO A 401 -0.97 10.32 -4.40
CA PRO A 401 -1.41 9.67 -5.63
C PRO A 401 -1.97 8.28 -5.29
N MET A 402 -2.86 7.78 -6.13
CA MET A 402 -3.50 6.46 -6.00
C MET A 402 -3.26 5.64 -7.25
N LEU A 403 -2.90 4.37 -7.09
CA LEU A 403 -2.77 3.39 -8.16
C LEU A 403 -3.87 2.34 -8.01
N SER A 404 -4.73 2.25 -9.01
CA SER A 404 -5.90 1.36 -8.99
C SER A 404 -5.62 0.02 -9.67
N GLU A 405 -4.88 0.03 -10.78
CA GLU A 405 -4.63 -1.16 -11.59
C GLU A 405 -3.36 -1.00 -12.44
N VAL A 406 -2.69 -2.10 -12.68
CA VAL A 406 -1.60 -2.21 -13.65
C VAL A 406 -1.93 -3.34 -14.62
N HIS A 407 -1.86 -3.05 -15.91
CA HIS A 407 -2.08 -3.98 -16.99
C HIS A 407 -0.79 -4.18 -17.77
N ILE A 408 -0.29 -5.41 -17.80
CA ILE A 408 0.94 -5.81 -18.47
C ILE A 408 0.57 -6.62 -19.68
N LEU A 409 0.92 -6.15 -20.87
CA LEU A 409 0.81 -6.88 -22.12
C LEU A 409 2.19 -7.42 -22.51
N TYR A 410 2.29 -8.71 -22.76
CA TYR A 410 3.56 -9.35 -23.09
C TYR A 410 3.40 -10.45 -24.13
N GLU A 411 4.48 -10.72 -24.84
CA GLU A 411 4.59 -11.82 -25.80
C GLU A 411 5.47 -12.90 -25.18
N GLN A 412 4.99 -14.13 -25.20
CA GLN A 412 5.81 -15.29 -24.86
C GLN A 412 6.65 -15.66 -26.06
N ASP A 413 7.83 -16.18 -25.80
CA ASP A 413 8.61 -16.87 -26.82
C ASP A 413 8.02 -18.25 -27.01
N PRO A 414 7.34 -18.54 -28.13
CA PRO A 414 6.70 -19.86 -28.35
C PRO A 414 7.77 -20.91 -28.54
N PRO A 415 7.60 -22.11 -27.96
CA PRO A 415 8.52 -23.22 -28.22
C PRO A 415 8.56 -23.56 -29.70
N PRO A 416 9.68 -24.11 -30.21
CA PRO A 416 9.81 -24.48 -31.63
C PRO A 416 8.73 -25.44 -32.09
N VAL A 417 8.30 -25.30 -33.33
CA VAL A 417 7.34 -26.24 -33.95
C VAL A 417 7.91 -27.65 -34.02
N PRO A 418 7.06 -28.72 -34.01
CA PRO A 418 7.56 -30.08 -34.08
C PRO A 418 8.27 -30.33 -35.41
N PRO A 419 9.40 -31.06 -35.42
CA PRO A 419 10.07 -31.50 -36.64
C PRO A 419 9.16 -32.28 -37.57
N SER A 420 9.34 -32.13 -38.88
CA SER A 420 8.52 -32.74 -39.90
C SER A 420 9.34 -33.65 -40.82
N LEU A 421 8.67 -34.40 -41.69
CA LEU A 421 9.25 -35.30 -42.68
C LEU A 421 10.30 -36.27 -42.09
N ILE A 422 9.92 -36.94 -40.99
CA ILE A 422 10.79 -37.91 -40.34
C ILE A 422 10.91 -39.17 -41.17
N ASN A 423 12.13 -39.55 -41.46
CA ASN A 423 12.47 -40.78 -42.21
C ASN A 423 13.29 -41.71 -41.30
N VAL A 424 13.05 -43.02 -41.43
CA VAL A 424 13.76 -44.05 -40.69
C VAL A 424 14.33 -45.06 -41.69
N VAL A 425 15.65 -45.19 -41.71
CA VAL A 425 16.37 -46.10 -42.58
C VAL A 425 16.90 -47.28 -41.74
N PRO A 426 16.47 -48.53 -42.01
CA PRO A 426 16.94 -49.69 -41.28
C PRO A 426 18.25 -50.23 -41.87
N GLU A 427 19.15 -50.66 -40.96
CA GLU A 427 20.42 -51.33 -41.23
C GLU A 427 20.62 -52.45 -40.23
N ASP A 428 21.70 -53.22 -40.37
CA ASP A 428 22.00 -54.34 -39.47
C ASP A 428 22.36 -53.80 -38.06
N GLY A 429 21.55 -54.15 -37.04
CA GLY A 429 21.68 -53.72 -35.67
C GLY A 429 21.53 -52.20 -35.45
N SER A 430 21.02 -51.45 -36.42
CA SER A 430 20.94 -50.00 -36.36
C SER A 430 19.75 -49.42 -37.12
N LEU A 431 19.38 -48.18 -36.75
CA LEU A 431 18.37 -47.34 -37.43
C LEU A 431 18.90 -45.92 -37.55
N THR A 432 18.87 -45.37 -38.75
CA THR A 432 19.15 -43.96 -39.01
C THR A 432 17.85 -43.18 -39.09
N ILE A 433 17.68 -42.20 -38.18
CA ILE A 433 16.51 -41.32 -38.11
C ILE A 433 16.92 -39.95 -38.63
N SER A 434 16.15 -39.36 -39.54
CA SER A 434 16.42 -38.03 -40.09
C SER A 434 15.13 -37.23 -40.23
N TRP A 435 15.22 -35.90 -40.15
CA TRP A 435 14.07 -34.97 -40.19
C TRP A 435 14.45 -33.65 -40.83
N ASN A 436 13.46 -32.83 -41.17
CA ASN A 436 13.70 -31.48 -41.64
C ASN A 436 14.05 -30.57 -40.50
N ALA A 437 15.00 -29.65 -40.72
CA ALA A 437 15.32 -28.59 -39.80
C ALA A 437 14.09 -27.74 -39.50
N VAL A 438 13.93 -27.38 -38.24
CA VAL A 438 12.92 -26.43 -37.77
C VAL A 438 13.46 -25.02 -37.97
N SER A 439 12.64 -24.14 -38.57
CA SER A 439 12.99 -22.75 -38.74
C SER A 439 12.59 -21.98 -37.50
N ALA A 440 13.49 -21.90 -36.49
CA ALA A 440 13.40 -21.03 -35.35
C ALA A 440 14.74 -20.27 -35.22
N HIS A 441 14.67 -18.99 -34.88
CA HIS A 441 15.86 -18.14 -34.86
C HIS A 441 16.79 -18.41 -33.66
N ASP A 442 16.29 -19.10 -32.67
CA ASP A 442 16.91 -19.43 -31.38
C ASP A 442 16.91 -20.93 -31.09
N LEU A 443 16.71 -21.72 -32.14
CA LEU A 443 16.80 -23.16 -32.04
C LEU A 443 18.14 -23.60 -31.46
N SER A 444 18.10 -24.37 -30.35
CA SER A 444 19.29 -24.86 -29.65
C SER A 444 19.51 -26.35 -29.82
N GLY A 445 18.51 -27.06 -30.34
CA GLY A 445 18.69 -28.47 -30.65
C GLY A 445 17.42 -29.31 -30.74
N TYR A 446 17.63 -30.63 -30.77
CA TYR A 446 16.58 -31.63 -30.86
C TYR A 446 16.75 -32.72 -29.80
N LEU A 447 15.65 -33.23 -29.30
CA LEU A 447 15.56 -34.42 -28.47
C LEU A 447 14.94 -35.57 -29.26
N LEU A 448 15.66 -36.68 -29.40
CA LEU A 448 15.12 -37.92 -29.93
C LEU A 448 14.59 -38.77 -28.78
N LEU A 449 13.31 -39.10 -28.85
CA LEU A 449 12.65 -40.05 -27.97
C LEU A 449 12.50 -41.38 -28.69
N TYR A 450 12.86 -42.50 -28.03
CA TYR A 450 12.68 -43.82 -28.62
C TYR A 450 12.25 -44.86 -27.58
N GLY A 451 11.61 -45.94 -28.09
CA GLY A 451 11.17 -47.05 -27.25
C GLY A 451 10.72 -48.25 -28.12
N THR A 452 10.26 -49.34 -27.49
CA THR A 452 9.84 -50.57 -28.13
C THR A 452 8.31 -50.75 -28.16
N ALA A 453 7.55 -49.80 -27.66
CA ALA A 453 6.10 -49.79 -27.72
C ALA A 453 5.58 -48.40 -28.14
N PRO A 454 4.40 -48.30 -28.80
CA PRO A 454 3.79 -47.02 -29.12
C PRO A 454 3.57 -46.18 -27.89
N ASP A 455 3.84 -44.87 -27.99
CA ASP A 455 3.71 -43.86 -26.89
C ASP A 455 4.53 -44.19 -25.63
N ASP A 456 5.42 -45.18 -25.65
CA ASP A 456 6.37 -45.50 -24.59
C ASP A 456 7.82 -45.31 -25.06
N TYR A 457 8.40 -44.19 -24.73
CA TYR A 457 9.74 -43.78 -25.20
C TYR A 457 10.82 -43.93 -24.13
N ARG A 458 10.80 -44.97 -23.31
CA ARG A 458 11.80 -45.28 -22.27
C ARG A 458 12.91 -46.20 -22.76
N GLY A 459 13.32 -46.02 -24.01
CA GLY A 459 14.38 -46.84 -24.60
C GLY A 459 15.74 -46.62 -23.95
N SER A 460 16.47 -47.72 -23.74
CA SER A 460 17.81 -47.71 -23.13
C SER A 460 18.80 -48.64 -23.82
N SER A 461 18.41 -49.20 -24.97
CA SER A 461 19.21 -50.20 -25.69
C SER A 461 20.24 -49.62 -26.68
N ALA A 462 20.07 -48.35 -27.10
CA ALA A 462 20.96 -47.74 -28.06
C ALA A 462 22.29 -47.35 -27.39
N HIS A 463 23.41 -47.51 -28.09
CA HIS A 463 24.74 -47.12 -27.64
C HIS A 463 24.88 -45.60 -27.49
N GLU A 464 24.11 -44.81 -28.24
CA GLU A 464 24.09 -43.36 -28.28
C GLU A 464 23.46 -42.76 -27.01
N GLY A 465 22.71 -43.53 -26.22
CA GLY A 465 22.20 -43.12 -24.94
C GLY A 465 20.78 -43.57 -24.59
N ILE A 466 20.35 -43.22 -23.39
CA ILE A 466 19.00 -43.46 -22.88
C ILE A 466 18.07 -42.35 -23.40
N SER A 467 16.85 -42.74 -23.80
CA SER A 467 15.81 -41.80 -24.22
C SER A 467 15.37 -40.88 -23.08
N PRO A 468 15.23 -39.55 -23.30
CA PRO A 468 15.47 -38.82 -24.54
C PRO A 468 16.95 -38.50 -24.78
N ILE A 469 17.41 -38.66 -26.05
CA ILE A 469 18.78 -38.36 -26.46
C ILE A 469 18.84 -36.92 -27.00
N ASN A 470 19.71 -36.07 -26.42
CA ASN A 470 20.00 -34.75 -26.99
C ASN A 470 20.94 -34.90 -28.20
N VAL A 471 20.45 -34.50 -29.36
CA VAL A 471 21.15 -34.63 -30.63
C VAL A 471 21.86 -33.34 -31.06
N GLY A 472 21.73 -32.27 -30.25
CA GLY A 472 22.17 -30.92 -30.62
C GLY A 472 21.40 -30.45 -31.87
N GLU A 473 22.02 -29.60 -32.67
CA GLU A 473 21.41 -29.04 -33.89
C GLU A 473 21.40 -29.98 -35.08
N ASN A 474 21.91 -31.24 -34.94
CA ASN A 474 21.90 -32.20 -36.03
C ASN A 474 20.47 -32.61 -36.38
N THR A 475 20.21 -32.79 -37.67
CA THR A 475 18.91 -33.21 -38.21
C THR A 475 18.85 -34.70 -38.53
N SER A 476 19.83 -35.48 -38.10
CA SER A 476 19.85 -36.93 -38.18
C SER A 476 20.70 -37.55 -37.08
N ILE A 477 20.39 -38.78 -36.72
CA ILE A 477 21.16 -39.62 -35.81
C ILE A 477 21.02 -41.08 -36.21
N THR A 478 22.08 -41.86 -36.10
CA THR A 478 22.04 -43.31 -36.21
C THR A 478 22.10 -43.92 -34.81
N LEU A 479 21.09 -44.68 -34.45
CA LEU A 479 21.09 -45.48 -33.23
C LEU A 479 21.63 -46.87 -33.55
N THR A 480 22.67 -47.26 -32.80
CA THR A 480 23.35 -48.56 -32.91
C THR A 480 23.11 -49.43 -31.66
N GLY A 481 23.44 -50.72 -31.75
CA GLY A 481 23.21 -51.67 -30.65
C GLY A 481 21.75 -52.12 -30.53
N LEU A 482 20.94 -51.89 -31.56
CA LEU A 482 19.55 -52.27 -31.57
C LEU A 482 19.38 -53.74 -32.00
N GLU A 483 18.35 -54.38 -31.45
CA GLU A 483 18.05 -55.79 -31.74
C GLU A 483 17.35 -55.94 -33.11
N ASN A 484 17.95 -56.71 -34.01
CA ASN A 484 17.36 -57.04 -35.33
C ASN A 484 15.99 -57.72 -35.17
N GLY A 485 15.02 -57.24 -35.93
CA GLY A 485 13.65 -57.79 -35.90
C GLY A 485 12.75 -57.13 -34.84
N THR A 486 13.30 -56.39 -33.87
CA THR A 486 12.51 -55.65 -32.91
C THR A 486 12.02 -54.31 -33.46
N LEU A 487 10.75 -53.99 -33.24
CA LEU A 487 10.16 -52.72 -33.70
C LEU A 487 10.43 -51.60 -32.72
N TYR A 488 11.03 -50.51 -33.19
CA TYR A 488 11.31 -49.31 -32.41
C TYR A 488 10.43 -48.16 -32.89
N PHE A 489 9.92 -47.35 -31.94
CA PHE A 489 9.09 -46.19 -32.16
C PHE A 489 9.88 -44.92 -31.80
N PHE A 490 9.68 -43.84 -32.55
CA PHE A 490 10.44 -42.59 -32.42
C PHE A 490 9.54 -41.40 -32.49
N ARG A 491 9.84 -40.39 -31.64
CA ARG A 491 9.38 -39.01 -31.78
C ARG A 491 10.54 -38.05 -31.58
N ILE A 492 10.41 -36.85 -32.12
CA ILE A 492 11.43 -35.81 -32.03
C ILE A 492 10.76 -34.55 -31.55
N ALA A 493 11.41 -33.82 -30.61
CA ALA A 493 11.05 -32.47 -30.22
C ALA A 493 12.23 -31.53 -30.51
N ALA A 494 11.94 -30.33 -30.94
CA ALA A 494 12.91 -29.24 -30.98
C ALA A 494 12.87 -28.49 -29.68
N PHE A 495 13.99 -27.90 -29.26
CA PHE A 495 14.06 -27.00 -28.12
C PHE A 495 14.89 -25.76 -28.45
N ASP A 496 14.60 -24.65 -27.76
CA ASP A 496 15.23 -23.36 -27.90
C ASP A 496 15.94 -22.94 -26.59
N ASN A 497 16.64 -21.81 -26.65
CA ASN A 497 17.19 -21.14 -25.45
C ASN A 497 18.04 -22.04 -24.54
N ASP A 498 18.69 -23.10 -25.11
CA ASP A 498 19.48 -24.06 -24.34
C ASP A 498 18.70 -24.76 -23.21
N ASP A 499 17.37 -24.86 -23.31
CA ASP A 499 16.52 -25.52 -22.32
C ASP A 499 15.87 -26.82 -22.81
N PRO A 500 16.61 -27.95 -22.83
CA PRO A 500 16.07 -29.25 -23.25
C PRO A 500 15.01 -29.81 -22.30
N GLN A 501 14.80 -29.20 -21.12
CA GLN A 501 13.75 -29.61 -20.19
C GLN A 501 12.36 -29.05 -20.57
N ARG A 502 12.31 -28.10 -21.50
CA ARG A 502 11.09 -27.49 -22.05
C ARG A 502 11.06 -27.61 -23.57
N PRO A 503 11.06 -28.81 -24.12
CA PRO A 503 10.99 -28.97 -25.57
C PRO A 503 9.62 -28.52 -26.09
N GLY A 504 9.59 -28.14 -27.34
CA GLY A 504 8.36 -27.94 -28.09
C GLY A 504 7.54 -29.24 -28.25
N PRO A 505 6.40 -29.16 -28.94
CA PRO A 505 5.55 -30.33 -29.17
C PRO A 505 6.31 -31.46 -29.90
N LEU A 506 5.97 -32.70 -29.54
CA LEU A 506 6.52 -33.87 -30.18
C LEU A 506 6.05 -33.99 -31.65
N SER A 507 6.92 -34.44 -32.52
CA SER A 507 6.59 -34.82 -33.88
C SER A 507 5.53 -35.92 -33.93
N ARG A 508 5.02 -36.25 -35.14
CA ARG A 508 4.30 -37.50 -35.35
C ARG A 508 5.21 -38.69 -35.02
N GLU A 509 4.61 -39.77 -34.52
CA GLU A 509 5.31 -41.02 -34.27
C GLU A 509 5.70 -41.68 -35.59
N VAL A 510 6.93 -42.19 -35.65
CA VAL A 510 7.44 -43.04 -36.73
C VAL A 510 8.07 -44.29 -36.12
N TYR A 511 8.20 -45.33 -36.90
CA TYR A 511 8.77 -46.58 -36.44
C TYR A 511 9.71 -47.19 -37.48
N GLY A 512 10.61 -48.07 -37.02
CA GLY A 512 11.53 -48.82 -37.85
C GLY A 512 11.94 -50.13 -37.17
N ARG A 513 12.46 -51.04 -37.96
CA ARG A 513 12.93 -52.37 -37.52
C ARG A 513 14.31 -52.59 -38.09
N PRO A 514 15.37 -52.76 -37.31
CA PRO A 514 16.69 -53.15 -37.79
C PRO A 514 16.60 -54.54 -38.50
N THR A 515 17.29 -54.70 -39.61
CA THR A 515 17.23 -55.91 -40.40
C THR A 515 18.63 -56.39 -40.79
N GLN A 516 18.92 -57.66 -40.59
CA GLN A 516 20.17 -58.26 -41.10
C GLN A 516 20.30 -58.08 -42.61
N ASN A 517 21.41 -57.49 -43.02
CA ASN A 517 21.77 -57.48 -44.44
C ASN A 517 22.09 -58.92 -44.88
N ASN A 518 21.12 -59.61 -45.48
CA ASN A 518 21.36 -60.90 -46.15
C ASN A 518 22.13 -60.65 -47.45
N THR A 519 23.41 -60.37 -47.35
CA THR A 519 24.37 -60.55 -48.48
C THR A 519 24.75 -62.02 -48.60
N GLN A 520 23.77 -62.90 -48.82
CA GLN A 520 24.12 -64.17 -49.43
C GLN A 520 24.09 -63.97 -50.93
N GLY A 521 25.31 -63.92 -51.50
CA GLY A 521 25.54 -64.01 -52.91
C GLY A 521 24.82 -65.25 -53.52
N ARG A 522 24.08 -65.03 -54.58
CA ARG A 522 23.68 -66.11 -55.49
C ARG A 522 24.94 -66.65 -56.17
N PRO A 523 25.07 -67.96 -56.25
CA PRO A 523 26.14 -68.63 -56.96
C PRO A 523 26.12 -68.35 -58.46
#